data_e1b1858e0f8ea05066c6d3021df65201
#
_entry.id   e1b1858e0f8ea05066c6d3021df65201
#
_cell.length_a   1.000
_cell.length_b   1.000
_cell.length_c   1.000
_cell.angle_alpha   90.00
_cell.angle_beta   90.00
_cell.angle_gamma   90.00
#
_symmetry.space_group_name_H-M   'P 1'
#
loop_
_entity.id
_entity.type
_entity.pdbx_description
1 polymer ?
#
loop_
_entity_poly.entity_id
_entity_poly.type
_entity_poly.pdbx_seq_one_letter_code
_entity_poly.pdbx_strand_id
1 'polypeptide(L)'
;MSAPDICVRPRAEIVRLSSGINGLDDSIEGGFPFPSVILVAGSAGTGKTTFAMKYLCEGAKKGEQCLYITTLSEPTQWMMRYAMQFDFMDPSYFDDQIVYMDLGDKLRTMKPEEILNVIDEKIAEVMPTRIVIDPLTVIGNMMGGDYRQFLFDLTNRLKNWNAVTVVTGEVKPNELYPSEIAYAVDGIILLLLSDEVVTRRKYVEVLKMRGTNHGTGRQPIDISRREGIIVLKARF
;
A
#
# COMPACT_ATOMS: atom_id res chain seq x y z
N MET A 1 1.55 -38.31 36.45
CA MET A 1 2.47 -37.72 35.48
C MET A 1 1.89 -36.38 35.10
N SER A 2 2.42 -35.29 35.64
CA SER A 2 1.99 -33.90 35.30
C SER A 2 2.52 -33.56 33.95
N ALA A 3 1.66 -32.94 33.10
CA ALA A 3 2.05 -32.42 31.80
C ALA A 3 3.18 -31.36 31.97
N PRO A 4 4.15 -31.31 31.06
CA PRO A 4 5.22 -30.32 31.15
C PRO A 4 4.63 -28.91 30.98
N ASP A 5 5.01 -28.01 31.90
CA ASP A 5 4.74 -26.58 31.80
C ASP A 5 5.30 -26.06 30.46
N ILE A 6 4.42 -25.77 29.54
CA ILE A 6 4.79 -25.08 28.30
C ILE A 6 5.16 -23.66 28.69
N CYS A 7 6.47 -23.40 28.77
CA CYS A 7 7.00 -22.06 28.99
C CYS A 7 6.52 -21.15 27.83
N VAL A 8 5.43 -20.42 28.04
CA VAL A 8 4.90 -19.44 27.09
C VAL A 8 5.88 -18.27 27.11
N ARG A 9 6.79 -18.24 26.14
CA ARG A 9 7.62 -17.05 25.93
C ARG A 9 6.72 -15.86 25.65
N PRO A 10 6.96 -14.69 26.26
CA PRO A 10 6.21 -13.49 25.94
C PRO A 10 6.31 -13.24 24.44
N ARG A 11 5.17 -13.05 23.77
CA ARG A 11 5.14 -12.67 22.35
C ARG A 11 5.81 -11.32 22.22
N ALA A 12 6.80 -11.21 21.31
CA ALA A 12 7.34 -9.91 20.94
C ALA A 12 6.18 -9.04 20.42
N GLU A 13 6.01 -7.87 21.00
CA GLU A 13 4.99 -6.91 20.56
C GLU A 13 5.36 -6.36 19.17
N ILE A 14 4.45 -6.50 18.23
CA ILE A 14 4.64 -5.96 16.88
C ILE A 14 4.19 -4.50 16.90
N VAL A 15 5.12 -3.58 16.64
CA VAL A 15 4.80 -2.16 16.43
C VAL A 15 3.92 -2.05 15.18
N ARG A 16 2.86 -1.22 15.25
CA ARG A 16 1.91 -1.05 14.16
C ARG A 16 1.78 0.40 13.75
N LEU A 17 1.64 0.60 12.46
CA LEU A 17 1.43 1.90 11.85
C LEU A 17 0.00 1.98 11.32
N SER A 18 -0.80 2.94 11.80
CA SER A 18 -2.20 3.06 11.38
C SER A 18 -2.31 3.28 9.87
N SER A 19 -3.32 2.68 9.24
CA SER A 19 -3.57 2.86 7.81
C SER A 19 -4.16 4.24 7.47
N GLY A 20 -4.77 4.90 8.45
CA GLY A 20 -5.57 6.11 8.26
C GLY A 20 -6.93 5.85 7.62
N ILE A 21 -7.28 4.59 7.41
CA ILE A 21 -8.56 4.18 6.83
C ILE A 21 -9.49 3.73 7.94
N ASN A 22 -10.54 4.52 8.18
CA ASN A 22 -11.50 4.23 9.22
C ASN A 22 -12.11 2.84 9.04
N GLY A 23 -12.09 2.02 10.10
CA GLY A 23 -12.61 0.67 10.11
C GLY A 23 -11.67 -0.43 9.58
N LEU A 24 -10.59 -0.08 8.86
CA LEU A 24 -9.60 -1.07 8.42
C LEU A 24 -8.68 -1.49 9.56
N ASP A 25 -8.19 -0.53 10.34
CA ASP A 25 -7.25 -0.78 11.44
C ASP A 25 -7.85 -1.74 12.48
N ASP A 26 -9.16 -1.67 12.73
CA ASP A 26 -9.87 -2.62 13.59
C ASP A 26 -9.75 -4.08 13.09
N SER A 27 -9.69 -4.25 11.77
CA SER A 27 -9.60 -5.58 11.12
C SER A 27 -8.18 -6.14 11.07
N ILE A 28 -7.16 -5.34 11.40
CA ILE A 28 -5.74 -5.68 11.33
C ILE A 28 -5.00 -5.37 12.64
N GLU A 29 -5.67 -5.51 13.78
CA GLU A 29 -5.09 -5.32 15.12
C GLU A 29 -4.44 -3.94 15.34
N GLY A 30 -5.02 -2.86 14.76
CA GLY A 30 -4.62 -1.48 14.98
C GLY A 30 -3.72 -0.88 13.91
N GLY A 31 -3.42 -1.59 12.82
CA GLY A 31 -2.65 -1.07 11.70
C GLY A 31 -1.67 -2.06 11.09
N PHE A 32 -0.87 -1.57 10.15
CA PHE A 32 0.14 -2.38 9.45
C PHE A 32 1.32 -2.72 10.36
N PRO A 33 1.83 -3.98 10.35
CA PRO A 33 3.06 -4.34 11.04
C PRO A 33 4.23 -3.46 10.55
N PHE A 34 5.06 -3.01 11.48
CA PHE A 34 6.21 -2.16 11.16
C PHE A 34 7.53 -2.90 11.46
N PRO A 35 8.51 -2.95 10.52
CA PRO A 35 8.39 -2.59 9.10
C PRO A 35 7.68 -3.68 8.29
N SER A 36 7.07 -3.32 7.14
CA SER A 36 6.43 -4.29 6.23
C SER A 36 6.19 -3.73 4.83
N VAL A 37 5.94 -4.62 3.87
CA VAL A 37 5.49 -4.29 2.51
C VAL A 37 4.08 -4.84 2.30
N ILE A 38 3.13 -3.96 1.98
CA ILE A 38 1.71 -4.26 1.85
C ILE A 38 1.27 -4.04 0.40
N LEU A 39 0.73 -5.07 -0.24
CA LEU A 39 0.11 -4.96 -1.55
C LEU A 39 -1.36 -4.56 -1.41
N VAL A 40 -1.76 -3.48 -2.09
CA VAL A 40 -3.15 -3.10 -2.29
C VAL A 40 -3.50 -3.37 -3.75
N ALA A 41 -4.25 -4.44 -4.00
CA ALA A 41 -4.57 -4.89 -5.35
C ALA A 41 -6.06 -4.71 -5.68
N GLY A 42 -6.36 -4.47 -6.95
CA GLY A 42 -7.73 -4.33 -7.43
C GLY A 42 -7.79 -3.91 -8.89
N SER A 43 -8.94 -4.08 -9.52
CA SER A 43 -9.16 -3.61 -10.90
C SER A 43 -9.18 -2.08 -10.98
N ALA A 44 -9.21 -1.54 -12.19
CA ALA A 44 -9.32 -0.08 -12.40
C ALA A 44 -10.58 0.48 -11.70
N GLY A 45 -10.45 1.65 -11.08
CA GLY A 45 -11.56 2.34 -10.41
C GLY A 45 -11.97 1.80 -9.03
N THR A 46 -11.25 0.83 -8.45
CA THR A 46 -11.53 0.30 -7.10
C THR A 46 -11.12 1.24 -5.98
N GLY A 47 -10.21 2.21 -6.23
CA GLY A 47 -9.78 3.20 -5.23
C GLY A 47 -8.35 2.98 -4.71
N LYS A 48 -7.48 2.26 -5.43
CA LYS A 48 -6.08 1.99 -5.01
C LYS A 48 -5.29 3.28 -4.70
N THR A 49 -5.29 4.22 -5.63
CA THR A 49 -4.61 5.53 -5.45
C THR A 49 -5.22 6.33 -4.30
N THR A 50 -6.56 6.30 -4.13
CA THR A 50 -7.22 6.96 -2.99
C THR A 50 -6.80 6.32 -1.66
N PHE A 51 -6.66 4.99 -1.61
CA PHE A 51 -6.12 4.26 -0.47
C PHE A 51 -4.69 4.72 -0.14
N ALA A 52 -3.82 4.73 -1.16
CA ALA A 52 -2.43 5.13 -1.02
C ALA A 52 -2.28 6.58 -0.52
N MET A 53 -3.06 7.50 -1.07
CA MET A 53 -3.09 8.89 -0.63
C MET A 53 -3.58 9.05 0.81
N LYS A 54 -4.66 8.36 1.17
CA LYS A 54 -5.20 8.38 2.54
C LYS A 54 -4.17 7.89 3.55
N TYR A 55 -3.43 6.84 3.20
CA TYR A 55 -2.35 6.28 4.00
C TYR A 55 -1.22 7.28 4.25
N LEU A 56 -0.78 8.02 3.22
CA LEU A 56 0.26 9.05 3.38
C LEU A 56 -0.24 10.26 4.17
N CYS A 57 -1.47 10.71 3.92
CA CYS A 57 -2.07 11.82 4.66
C CYS A 57 -2.18 11.54 6.16
N GLU A 58 -2.42 10.30 6.54
CA GLU A 58 -2.40 9.91 7.96
C GLU A 58 -1.02 10.13 8.60
N GLY A 59 0.05 9.81 7.86
CA GLY A 59 1.41 10.09 8.30
C GLY A 59 1.71 11.59 8.36
N ALA A 60 1.40 12.31 7.29
CA ALA A 60 1.61 13.75 7.21
C ALA A 60 0.92 14.52 8.35
N LYS A 61 -0.31 14.15 8.71
CA LYS A 61 -1.02 14.70 9.89
C LYS A 61 -0.28 14.49 11.21
N LYS A 62 0.51 13.42 11.30
CA LYS A 62 1.32 13.09 12.49
C LYS A 62 2.73 13.69 12.43
N GLY A 63 3.05 14.47 11.37
CA GLY A 63 4.38 15.02 11.14
C GLY A 63 5.41 13.99 10.66
N GLU A 64 4.96 12.83 10.17
CA GLU A 64 5.82 11.79 9.64
C GLU A 64 6.30 12.15 8.23
N GLN A 65 7.55 11.80 7.89
CA GLN A 65 8.05 11.90 6.52
C GLN A 65 7.47 10.76 5.67
N CYS A 66 6.98 11.11 4.50
CA CYS A 66 6.29 10.22 3.58
C CYS A 66 6.89 10.33 2.18
N LEU A 67 6.96 9.22 1.46
CA LEU A 67 7.46 9.18 0.08
C LEU A 67 6.41 8.54 -0.84
N TYR A 68 5.98 9.29 -1.87
CA TYR A 68 5.16 8.77 -2.95
C TYR A 68 5.99 8.60 -4.21
N ILE A 69 6.04 7.38 -4.72
CA ILE A 69 6.74 7.02 -5.96
C ILE A 69 5.70 6.62 -7.01
N THR A 70 5.59 7.40 -8.09
CA THR A 70 4.80 7.01 -9.26
C THR A 70 5.66 6.31 -10.31
N THR A 71 5.03 5.41 -11.06
CA THR A 71 5.64 4.68 -12.18
C THR A 71 5.04 5.06 -13.54
N LEU A 72 4.12 6.05 -13.56
CA LEU A 72 3.29 6.37 -14.73
C LEU A 72 3.79 7.55 -15.58
N SER A 73 4.94 8.14 -15.30
CA SER A 73 5.35 9.42 -15.91
C SER A 73 4.28 10.51 -15.73
N GLU A 74 3.75 10.61 -14.53
CA GLU A 74 2.72 11.57 -14.18
C GLU A 74 3.33 12.75 -13.42
N PRO A 75 3.32 13.98 -13.99
CA PRO A 75 3.82 15.16 -13.30
C PRO A 75 3.11 15.39 -11.97
N THR A 76 3.84 15.79 -10.93
CA THR A 76 3.31 16.08 -9.59
C THR A 76 2.05 16.95 -9.60
N GLN A 77 2.00 17.93 -10.50
CA GLN A 77 0.86 18.86 -10.63
C GLN A 77 -0.45 18.16 -10.99
N TRP A 78 -0.38 17.10 -11.82
CA TRP A 78 -1.56 16.33 -12.21
C TRP A 78 -2.06 15.48 -11.05
N MET A 79 -1.14 14.80 -10.38
CA MET A 79 -1.48 14.03 -9.18
C MET A 79 -2.09 14.93 -8.11
N MET A 80 -1.49 16.08 -7.81
CA MET A 80 -2.02 17.05 -6.87
C MET A 80 -3.40 17.55 -7.26
N ARG A 81 -3.64 17.84 -8.55
CA ARG A 81 -4.95 18.29 -9.05
C ARG A 81 -6.08 17.30 -8.70
N TYR A 82 -5.81 15.99 -8.79
CA TYR A 82 -6.79 14.98 -8.42
C TYR A 82 -6.87 14.78 -6.90
N ALA A 83 -5.74 14.77 -6.23
CA ALA A 83 -5.66 14.61 -4.79
C ALA A 83 -6.43 15.73 -4.05
N MET A 84 -6.31 16.98 -4.52
CA MET A 84 -7.01 18.15 -3.97
C MET A 84 -8.54 18.14 -4.16
N GLN A 85 -9.09 17.14 -4.83
CA GLN A 85 -10.55 16.96 -4.86
C GLN A 85 -11.09 16.32 -3.58
N PHE A 86 -10.21 15.82 -2.70
CA PHE A 86 -10.59 15.20 -1.44
C PHE A 86 -10.34 16.16 -0.26
N ASP A 87 -11.33 16.33 0.60
CA ASP A 87 -11.28 17.24 1.76
C ASP A 87 -10.28 16.78 2.85
N PHE A 88 -9.85 15.51 2.82
CA PHE A 88 -8.82 15.00 3.73
C PHE A 88 -7.39 15.36 3.32
N MET A 89 -7.21 15.88 2.11
CA MET A 89 -5.92 16.27 1.55
C MET A 89 -5.65 17.74 1.85
N ASP A 90 -4.57 18.01 2.58
CA ASP A 90 -4.07 19.36 2.80
C ASP A 90 -2.90 19.60 1.84
N PRO A 91 -2.94 20.68 1.01
CA PRO A 91 -1.83 21.05 0.12
C PRO A 91 -0.50 21.18 0.83
N SER A 92 -0.48 21.68 2.07
CA SER A 92 0.72 21.89 2.86
C SER A 92 1.50 20.60 3.15
N TYR A 93 0.86 19.42 3.07
CA TYR A 93 1.56 18.14 3.25
C TYR A 93 2.63 17.91 2.19
N PHE A 94 2.46 18.47 0.98
CA PHE A 94 3.44 18.36 -0.10
C PHE A 94 4.59 19.39 0.00
N ASP A 95 4.47 20.37 0.87
CA ASP A 95 5.55 21.32 1.12
C ASP A 95 6.63 20.72 2.05
N ASP A 96 6.21 19.90 3.04
CA ASP A 96 7.10 19.45 4.10
C ASP A 96 7.12 17.92 4.32
N GLN A 97 5.94 17.24 4.30
CA GLN A 97 5.83 15.84 4.75
C GLN A 97 5.78 14.83 3.63
N ILE A 98 5.18 15.13 2.48
CA ILE A 98 5.02 14.16 1.38
C ILE A 98 5.94 14.54 0.23
N VAL A 99 7.03 13.80 0.08
CA VAL A 99 7.92 13.92 -1.07
C VAL A 99 7.38 13.08 -2.21
N TYR A 100 7.28 13.68 -3.39
CA TYR A 100 6.84 13.00 -4.62
C TYR A 100 8.04 12.69 -5.53
N MET A 101 8.08 11.47 -6.06
CA MET A 101 9.09 10.99 -6.98
C MET A 101 8.45 10.35 -8.20
N ASP A 102 8.78 10.83 -9.40
CA ASP A 102 8.37 10.20 -10.66
C ASP A 102 9.49 9.31 -11.20
N LEU A 103 9.19 8.02 -11.34
CA LEU A 103 10.09 7.02 -11.94
C LEU A 103 9.75 6.71 -13.40
N GLY A 104 8.62 7.18 -13.93
CA GLY A 104 8.09 6.73 -15.21
C GLY A 104 9.08 6.82 -16.38
N ASP A 105 9.76 7.95 -16.54
CA ASP A 105 10.76 8.11 -17.61
C ASP A 105 12.04 7.30 -17.35
N LYS A 106 12.44 7.16 -16.08
CA LYS A 106 13.60 6.36 -15.68
C LYS A 106 13.42 4.87 -15.96
N LEU A 107 12.18 4.36 -15.77
CA LEU A 107 11.85 2.97 -16.06
C LEU A 107 12.04 2.57 -17.51
N ARG A 108 12.01 3.54 -18.46
CA ARG A 108 12.20 3.28 -19.89
C ARG A 108 13.66 3.19 -20.33
N THR A 109 14.57 3.77 -19.55
CA THR A 109 15.96 3.98 -19.95
C THR A 109 16.98 3.30 -19.04
N MET A 110 16.62 3.06 -17.78
CA MET A 110 17.51 2.51 -16.76
C MET A 110 17.37 0.99 -16.63
N LYS A 111 18.46 0.35 -16.24
CA LYS A 111 18.46 -1.08 -15.90
C LYS A 111 17.75 -1.31 -14.54
N PRO A 112 17.24 -2.52 -14.27
CA PRO A 112 16.58 -2.85 -13.00
C PRO A 112 17.39 -2.45 -11.76
N GLU A 113 18.68 -2.74 -11.75
CA GLU A 113 19.58 -2.41 -10.61
C GLU A 113 19.75 -0.90 -10.40
N GLU A 114 19.82 -0.13 -11.49
CA GLU A 114 19.92 1.33 -11.43
C GLU A 114 18.64 1.95 -10.85
N ILE A 115 17.46 1.38 -11.20
CA ILE A 115 16.17 1.79 -10.63
C ILE A 115 16.12 1.52 -9.13
N LEU A 116 16.56 0.34 -8.69
CA LEU A 116 16.63 -0.01 -7.28
C LEU A 116 17.53 0.96 -6.50
N ASN A 117 18.68 1.32 -7.06
CA ASN A 117 19.61 2.26 -6.44
C ASN A 117 19.01 3.67 -6.33
N VAL A 118 18.31 4.14 -7.37
CA VAL A 118 17.61 5.45 -7.35
C VAL A 118 16.50 5.48 -6.28
N ILE A 119 15.80 4.36 -6.08
CA ILE A 119 14.80 4.24 -5.01
C ILE A 119 15.48 4.31 -3.64
N ASP A 120 16.56 3.54 -3.43
CA ASP A 120 17.30 3.52 -2.16
C ASP A 120 17.91 4.89 -1.82
N GLU A 121 18.51 5.57 -2.79
CA GLU A 121 19.05 6.93 -2.63
C GLU A 121 17.94 7.90 -2.19
N LYS A 122 16.74 7.81 -2.80
CA LYS A 122 15.62 8.68 -2.43
C LYS A 122 15.08 8.36 -1.04
N ILE A 123 15.00 7.10 -0.67
CA ILE A 123 14.60 6.69 0.69
C ILE A 123 15.64 7.19 1.72
N ALA A 124 16.94 7.09 1.42
CA ALA A 124 17.99 7.58 2.30
C ALA A 124 17.97 9.11 2.46
N GLU A 125 17.60 9.85 1.41
CA GLU A 125 17.45 11.31 1.45
C GLU A 125 16.28 11.74 2.31
N VAL A 126 15.11 11.09 2.13
CA VAL A 126 13.84 11.48 2.76
C VAL A 126 13.69 10.88 4.16
N MET A 127 14.26 9.70 4.41
CA MET A 127 14.09 8.92 5.65
C MET A 127 12.61 8.71 6.02
N PRO A 128 11.75 8.27 5.08
CA PRO A 128 10.32 8.19 5.30
C PRO A 128 9.95 7.03 6.22
N THR A 129 8.89 7.19 7.01
CA THR A 129 8.23 6.10 7.73
C THR A 129 7.13 5.44 6.91
N ARG A 130 6.62 6.17 5.90
CA ARG A 130 5.59 5.70 4.96
C ARG A 130 6.04 5.86 3.53
N ILE A 131 5.97 4.76 2.78
CA ILE A 131 6.31 4.75 1.35
C ILE A 131 5.09 4.25 0.57
N VAL A 132 4.85 4.85 -0.58
CA VAL A 132 3.90 4.36 -1.59
C VAL A 132 4.62 4.17 -2.92
N ILE A 133 4.35 3.05 -3.61
CA ILE A 133 4.74 2.82 -5.01
C ILE A 133 3.46 2.52 -5.80
N ASP A 134 3.04 3.44 -6.68
CA ASP A 134 1.74 3.40 -7.38
C ASP A 134 1.88 3.66 -8.88
N PRO A 135 1.52 2.69 -9.73
CA PRO A 135 1.32 1.26 -9.48
C PRO A 135 2.57 0.42 -9.76
N LEU A 136 2.88 -0.53 -8.89
CA LEU A 136 4.03 -1.43 -9.05
C LEU A 136 3.92 -2.36 -10.27
N THR A 137 2.70 -2.76 -10.65
CA THR A 137 2.45 -3.66 -11.79
C THR A 137 2.89 -3.13 -13.14
N VAL A 138 2.99 -1.81 -13.32
CA VAL A 138 3.46 -1.20 -14.57
C VAL A 138 4.92 -1.55 -14.85
N ILE A 139 5.73 -1.68 -13.82
CA ILE A 139 7.14 -2.05 -13.95
C ILE A 139 7.29 -3.43 -14.61
N GLY A 140 6.39 -4.36 -14.31
CA GLY A 140 6.41 -5.71 -14.89
C GLY A 140 6.29 -5.73 -16.42
N ASN A 141 5.50 -4.82 -16.97
CA ASN A 141 5.33 -4.71 -18.43
C ASN A 141 6.62 -4.22 -19.13
N MET A 142 7.50 -3.54 -18.41
CA MET A 142 8.75 -2.99 -18.95
C MET A 142 9.94 -3.93 -18.77
N MET A 143 9.93 -4.74 -17.71
CA MET A 143 11.08 -5.59 -17.33
C MET A 143 11.00 -7.02 -17.88
N GLY A 144 9.86 -7.47 -18.37
CA GLY A 144 9.72 -8.82 -18.94
C GLY A 144 10.18 -9.92 -17.98
N GLY A 145 11.12 -10.76 -18.41
CA GLY A 145 11.61 -11.90 -17.62
C GLY A 145 12.33 -11.55 -16.32
N ASP A 146 12.86 -10.34 -16.19
CA ASP A 146 13.63 -9.88 -15.02
C ASP A 146 12.72 -9.35 -13.90
N TYR A 147 11.41 -9.24 -14.15
CA TYR A 147 10.46 -8.64 -13.20
C TYR A 147 10.41 -9.36 -11.87
N ARG A 148 10.43 -10.69 -11.88
CA ARG A 148 10.38 -11.50 -10.64
C ARG A 148 11.60 -11.28 -9.75
N GLN A 149 12.79 -11.22 -10.36
CA GLN A 149 14.02 -10.93 -9.63
C GLN A 149 14.00 -9.49 -9.09
N PHE A 150 13.60 -8.53 -9.92
CA PHE A 150 13.42 -7.15 -9.50
C PHE A 150 12.49 -7.00 -8.29
N LEU A 151 11.32 -7.68 -8.29
CA LEU A 151 10.38 -7.65 -7.18
C LEU A 151 11.00 -8.22 -5.90
N PHE A 152 11.75 -9.31 -6.02
CA PHE A 152 12.43 -9.91 -4.88
C PHE A 152 13.47 -8.95 -4.27
N ASP A 153 14.29 -8.34 -5.12
CA ASP A 153 15.32 -7.39 -4.68
C ASP A 153 14.70 -6.12 -4.11
N LEU A 154 13.69 -5.55 -4.79
CA LEU A 154 12.95 -4.38 -4.30
C LEU A 154 12.35 -4.63 -2.93
N THR A 155 11.60 -5.72 -2.76
CA THR A 155 10.93 -5.99 -1.48
C THR A 155 11.90 -6.26 -0.36
N ASN A 156 13.05 -6.91 -0.63
CA ASN A 156 14.10 -7.10 0.36
C ASN A 156 14.74 -5.78 0.77
N ARG A 157 15.03 -4.87 -0.18
CA ARG A 157 15.55 -3.53 0.12
C ARG A 157 14.54 -2.72 0.95
N LEU A 158 13.26 -2.70 0.54
CA LEU A 158 12.21 -1.98 1.27
C LEU A 158 12.02 -2.48 2.71
N LYS A 159 12.17 -3.79 2.96
CA LYS A 159 12.08 -4.37 4.32
C LYS A 159 13.25 -3.99 5.23
N ASN A 160 14.40 -3.64 4.67
CA ASN A 160 15.57 -3.19 5.43
C ASN A 160 15.45 -1.72 5.88
N TRP A 161 14.53 -0.95 5.28
CA TRP A 161 14.21 0.39 5.71
C TRP A 161 13.19 0.36 6.85
N ASN A 162 13.33 1.26 7.81
CA ASN A 162 12.37 1.43 8.90
C ASN A 162 11.11 2.17 8.40
N ALA A 163 10.35 1.51 7.54
CA ALA A 163 9.16 2.05 6.91
C ALA A 163 8.08 0.96 6.70
N VAL A 164 6.83 1.40 6.59
CA VAL A 164 5.78 0.57 5.99
C VAL A 164 5.57 1.05 4.56
N THR A 165 5.76 0.13 3.61
CA THR A 165 5.58 0.42 2.19
C THR A 165 4.26 -0.16 1.70
N VAL A 166 3.41 0.69 1.15
CA VAL A 166 2.21 0.29 0.40
C VAL A 166 2.56 0.28 -1.09
N VAL A 167 2.41 -0.86 -1.74
CA VAL A 167 2.53 -0.99 -3.19
C VAL A 167 1.16 -1.25 -3.79
N THR A 168 0.80 -0.57 -4.87
CA THR A 168 -0.47 -0.84 -5.54
C THR A 168 -0.26 -1.73 -6.76
N GLY A 169 -1.25 -2.59 -7.03
CA GLY A 169 -1.20 -3.51 -8.16
C GLY A 169 -2.53 -3.61 -8.88
N GLU A 170 -2.49 -3.56 -10.21
CA GLU A 170 -3.67 -3.81 -11.01
C GLU A 170 -3.90 -5.30 -11.18
N VAL A 171 -5.15 -5.74 -11.02
CA VAL A 171 -5.59 -7.12 -11.17
C VAL A 171 -6.09 -7.30 -12.60
N LYS A 172 -5.53 -8.29 -13.32
CA LYS A 172 -5.97 -8.65 -14.66
C LYS A 172 -7.29 -9.44 -14.61
N PRO A 173 -8.05 -9.46 -15.71
CA PRO A 173 -9.24 -10.32 -15.81
C PRO A 173 -8.90 -11.77 -15.46
N ASN A 174 -9.74 -12.40 -14.64
CA ASN A 174 -9.59 -13.79 -14.15
C ASN A 174 -8.43 -14.03 -13.16
N GLU A 175 -7.76 -12.99 -12.68
CA GLU A 175 -6.84 -13.06 -11.55
C GLU A 175 -7.52 -12.54 -10.29
N LEU A 176 -7.21 -13.14 -9.14
CA LEU A 176 -7.67 -12.63 -7.84
C LEU A 176 -6.76 -11.50 -7.36
N TYR A 177 -5.46 -11.62 -7.61
CA TYR A 177 -4.41 -10.66 -7.28
C TYR A 177 -3.18 -10.89 -8.14
N PRO A 178 -2.27 -9.90 -8.29
CA PRO A 178 -1.01 -10.08 -9.01
C PRO A 178 -0.10 -11.09 -8.29
N SER A 179 -0.11 -12.34 -8.77
CA SER A 179 0.57 -13.45 -8.10
C SER A 179 2.08 -13.25 -7.98
N GLU A 180 2.71 -12.56 -8.94
CA GLU A 180 4.14 -12.26 -8.95
C GLU A 180 4.57 -11.36 -7.80
N ILE A 181 3.69 -10.46 -7.33
CA ILE A 181 3.96 -9.56 -6.19
C ILE A 181 3.58 -10.24 -4.88
N ALA A 182 2.49 -11.00 -4.88
CA ALA A 182 1.83 -11.49 -3.67
C ALA A 182 2.71 -12.33 -2.76
N TYR A 183 3.64 -13.13 -3.31
CA TYR A 183 4.52 -13.96 -2.47
C TYR A 183 5.66 -13.16 -1.83
N ALA A 184 6.06 -12.02 -2.41
CA ALA A 184 7.17 -11.21 -1.93
C ALA A 184 6.78 -10.26 -0.78
N VAL A 185 5.47 -9.92 -0.66
CA VAL A 185 4.94 -8.96 0.30
C VAL A 185 4.50 -9.60 1.61
N ASP A 186 4.38 -8.81 2.67
CA ASP A 186 3.97 -9.24 4.01
C ASP A 186 2.46 -9.20 4.21
N GLY A 187 1.77 -8.27 3.54
CA GLY A 187 0.32 -8.14 3.55
C GLY A 187 -0.28 -8.02 2.16
N ILE A 188 -1.54 -8.46 2.00
CA ILE A 188 -2.32 -8.33 0.76
C ILE A 188 -3.71 -7.85 1.14
N ILE A 189 -4.09 -6.71 0.59
CA ILE A 189 -5.42 -6.12 0.68
C ILE A 189 -6.01 -6.06 -0.72
N LEU A 190 -7.21 -6.60 -0.88
CA LEU A 190 -7.95 -6.57 -2.13
C LEU A 190 -9.02 -5.48 -2.09
N LEU A 191 -9.06 -4.65 -3.11
CA LEU A 191 -10.16 -3.73 -3.37
C LEU A 191 -10.99 -4.30 -4.52
N LEU A 192 -12.23 -4.66 -4.23
CA LEU A 192 -13.09 -5.43 -5.11
C LEU A 192 -14.31 -4.62 -5.54
N LEU A 193 -14.82 -4.89 -6.75
CA LEU A 193 -16.12 -4.45 -7.23
C LEU A 193 -17.06 -5.66 -7.23
N SER A 194 -18.31 -5.48 -6.78
CA SER A 194 -19.32 -6.52 -6.97
C SER A 194 -19.84 -6.49 -8.40
N ASP A 195 -20.17 -7.68 -8.91
CA ASP A 195 -20.80 -7.85 -10.22
C ASP A 195 -22.35 -7.72 -10.15
N GLU A 196 -22.89 -7.10 -9.10
CA GLU A 196 -24.34 -6.88 -8.97
C GLU A 196 -24.84 -6.01 -10.13
N VAL A 197 -25.87 -6.50 -10.81
CA VAL A 197 -26.38 -5.94 -12.09
C VAL A 197 -26.93 -4.51 -11.96
N VAL A 198 -27.37 -4.09 -10.77
CA VAL A 198 -28.04 -2.80 -10.56
C VAL A 198 -27.16 -1.74 -9.93
N THR A 199 -26.29 -2.12 -9.00
CA THR A 199 -25.38 -1.19 -8.31
C THR A 199 -24.03 -1.86 -8.04
N ARG A 200 -22.96 -1.28 -8.58
CA ARG A 200 -21.60 -1.74 -8.24
C ARG A 200 -21.25 -1.30 -6.84
N ARG A 201 -21.11 -2.26 -5.92
CA ARG A 201 -20.59 -2.02 -4.58
C ARG A 201 -19.11 -2.30 -4.52
N LYS A 202 -18.41 -1.56 -3.68
CA LYS A 202 -16.98 -1.74 -3.44
C LYS A 202 -16.77 -2.46 -2.12
N TYR A 203 -15.76 -3.32 -2.09
CA TYR A 203 -15.39 -4.10 -0.90
C TYR A 203 -13.88 -4.05 -0.69
N VAL A 204 -13.48 -4.19 0.56
CA VAL A 204 -12.11 -4.50 0.95
C VAL A 204 -12.06 -5.90 1.56
N GLU A 205 -11.00 -6.63 1.27
CA GLU A 205 -10.71 -7.94 1.86
C GLU A 205 -9.24 -7.99 2.25
N VAL A 206 -8.94 -8.32 3.51
CA VAL A 206 -7.58 -8.61 3.95
C VAL A 206 -7.31 -10.08 3.69
N LEU A 207 -6.54 -10.38 2.64
CA LEU A 207 -6.24 -11.75 2.23
C LEU A 207 -5.08 -12.34 3.01
N LYS A 208 -4.11 -11.48 3.38
CA LYS A 208 -2.88 -11.88 4.08
C LYS A 208 -2.37 -10.70 4.90
N MET A 209 -1.94 -10.98 6.12
CA MET A 209 -1.17 -10.03 6.94
C MET A 209 -0.29 -10.83 7.90
N ARG A 210 1.03 -10.86 7.63
CA ARG A 210 1.98 -11.61 8.46
C ARG A 210 2.00 -11.07 9.89
N GLY A 211 2.01 -11.98 10.87
CA GLY A 211 2.04 -11.62 12.29
C GLY A 211 0.77 -10.94 12.80
N THR A 212 -0.34 -11.05 12.08
CA THR A 212 -1.62 -10.39 12.40
C THR A 212 -2.77 -11.39 12.34
N ASN A 213 -3.60 -11.41 13.37
CA ASN A 213 -4.88 -12.08 13.32
C ASN A 213 -5.91 -11.14 12.68
N HIS A 214 -5.97 -11.13 11.36
CA HIS A 214 -6.84 -10.23 10.61
C HIS A 214 -8.25 -10.80 10.42
N GLY A 215 -9.23 -9.91 10.30
CA GLY A 215 -10.59 -10.27 9.94
C GLY A 215 -10.64 -10.92 8.54
N THR A 216 -11.44 -11.97 8.41
CA THR A 216 -11.64 -12.67 7.13
C THR A 216 -12.92 -12.20 6.44
N GLY A 217 -12.91 -12.28 5.09
CA GLY A 217 -14.07 -11.96 4.27
C GLY A 217 -14.12 -10.50 3.81
N ARG A 218 -15.12 -10.23 2.97
CA ARG A 218 -15.29 -8.95 2.30
C ARG A 218 -16.08 -7.99 3.17
N GLN A 219 -15.52 -6.81 3.37
CA GLN A 219 -16.19 -5.72 4.07
C GLN A 219 -16.56 -4.62 3.08
N PRO A 220 -17.78 -4.08 3.12
CA PRO A 220 -18.18 -3.01 2.22
C PRO A 220 -17.37 -1.74 2.53
N ILE A 221 -17.00 -1.03 1.47
CA ILE A 221 -16.33 0.27 1.57
C ILE A 221 -17.12 1.34 0.86
N ASP A 222 -16.97 2.57 1.34
CA ASP A 222 -17.38 3.77 0.63
C ASP A 222 -16.19 4.64 0.30
N ILE A 223 -16.27 5.37 -0.81
CA ILE A 223 -15.27 6.36 -1.22
C ILE A 223 -15.98 7.68 -1.41
N SER A 224 -15.80 8.58 -0.47
CA SER A 224 -16.39 9.91 -0.48
C SER A 224 -15.34 11.01 -0.61
N ARG A 225 -15.79 12.19 -1.04
CA ARG A 225 -14.93 13.37 -1.11
C ARG A 225 -14.39 13.76 0.26
N ARG A 226 -15.25 13.66 1.29
CA ARG A 226 -14.94 14.11 2.66
C ARG A 226 -13.92 13.21 3.36
N GLU A 227 -14.13 11.91 3.31
CA GLU A 227 -13.36 10.96 4.12
C GLU A 227 -12.38 10.10 3.31
N GLY A 228 -12.45 10.20 1.97
CA GLY A 228 -11.75 9.26 1.11
C GLY A 228 -12.37 7.88 1.23
N ILE A 229 -11.53 6.86 1.38
CA ILE A 229 -11.96 5.47 1.57
C ILE A 229 -12.25 5.18 3.06
N ILE A 230 -13.37 4.54 3.33
CA ILE A 230 -13.76 4.07 4.67
C ILE A 230 -14.33 2.64 4.58
N VAL A 231 -14.10 1.84 5.61
CA VAL A 231 -14.70 0.51 5.75
C VAL A 231 -15.99 0.64 6.55
N LEU A 232 -17.08 0.19 5.97
CA LEU A 232 -18.39 0.24 6.60
C LEU A 232 -18.55 -0.97 7.53
N LYS A 233 -19.01 -0.73 8.77
CA LYS A 233 -19.38 -1.84 9.66
C LYS A 233 -20.53 -2.61 9.05
N ALA A 234 -20.36 -3.93 8.87
CA ALA A 234 -21.47 -4.78 8.47
C ALA A 234 -22.56 -4.66 9.54
N ARG A 235 -23.73 -4.17 9.15
CA ARG A 235 -24.92 -4.28 9.98
C ARG A 235 -25.44 -5.70 9.80
N PHE A 236 -25.21 -6.55 10.78
CA PHE A 236 -25.88 -7.84 10.92
C PHE A 236 -27.30 -7.61 11.44
#